data_b43f9254a2afe69f2c3095420b3f94b1
#
_entry.id   b43f9254a2afe69f2c3095420b3f94b1
#
_cell.length_a   1.000
_cell.length_b   1.000
_cell.length_c   1.000
_cell.angle_alpha   90.00
_cell.angle_beta   90.00
_cell.angle_gamma   90.00
#
_symmetry.space_group_name_H-M   'P 1'
#
loop_
_entity.id
_entity.type
_entity.pdbx_description
1 polymer ?
#
loop_
_entity_poly.entity_id
_entity_poly.type
_entity_poly.pdbx_seq_one_letter_code
_entity_poly.pdbx_strand_id
1 'polypeptide(L)'
;MPADFPAVLAALKPVFATAARRLDVAADSTSEYVLKTRSPSPFPQHKGHPLDFASVRVGKAYVSLHLMPIYMSPTLMKGISKALKRRMQGKSCFNFTTVPALELIRELQALTEASLAEWAEKKWL
;
A
#
# COMPACT_ATOMS: atom_id res chain seq x y z
N MET A 1 14.49 17.08 -16.17
CA MET A 1 13.79 17.53 -14.95
C MET A 1 13.79 16.42 -13.94
N PRO A 2 14.19 16.68 -12.70
CA PRO A 2 14.02 15.66 -11.67
C PRO A 2 12.54 15.40 -11.44
N ALA A 3 12.21 14.15 -11.15
CA ALA A 3 10.84 13.78 -10.84
C ALA A 3 10.42 14.43 -9.51
N ASP A 4 9.17 14.91 -9.45
CA ASP A 4 8.60 15.47 -8.23
C ASP A 4 8.04 14.32 -7.38
N PHE A 5 8.89 13.68 -6.61
CA PHE A 5 8.48 12.54 -5.78
C PHE A 5 7.44 12.90 -4.71
N PRO A 6 7.50 14.06 -4.05
CA PRO A 6 6.42 14.46 -3.16
C PRO A 6 5.05 14.54 -3.86
N ALA A 7 5.00 14.97 -5.12
CA ALA A 7 3.76 14.98 -5.89
C ALA A 7 3.29 13.56 -6.23
N VAL A 8 4.22 12.63 -6.49
CA VAL A 8 3.89 11.22 -6.72
C VAL A 8 3.28 10.62 -5.46
N LEU A 9 3.89 10.86 -4.31
CA LEU A 9 3.34 10.40 -3.03
C LEU A 9 1.94 10.98 -2.80
N ALA A 10 1.76 12.28 -3.03
CA ALA A 10 0.48 12.95 -2.85
C ALA A 10 -0.61 12.36 -3.76
N ALA A 11 -0.24 11.93 -4.98
CA ALA A 11 -1.17 11.29 -5.91
C ALA A 11 -1.52 9.86 -5.50
N LEU A 12 -0.60 9.14 -4.84
CA LEU A 12 -0.84 7.76 -4.38
C LEU A 12 -1.58 7.70 -3.05
N LYS A 13 -1.46 8.71 -2.21
CA LYS A 13 -2.06 8.72 -0.88
C LYS A 13 -3.58 8.47 -0.89
N PRO A 14 -4.39 9.06 -1.80
CA PRO A 14 -5.82 8.80 -1.85
C PRO A 14 -6.20 7.35 -2.10
N VAL A 15 -5.28 6.54 -2.64
CA VAL A 15 -5.50 5.09 -2.82
C VAL A 15 -5.91 4.43 -1.50
N PHE A 16 -5.41 4.94 -0.39
CA PHE A 16 -5.64 4.38 0.94
C PHE A 16 -6.73 5.10 1.74
N ALA A 17 -7.47 6.04 1.14
CA ALA A 17 -8.43 6.86 1.89
C ALA A 17 -9.50 6.02 2.61
N THR A 18 -10.06 5.02 1.95
CA THR A 18 -11.06 4.13 2.55
C THR A 18 -10.44 3.28 3.66
N ALA A 19 -9.26 2.71 3.39
CA ALA A 19 -8.57 1.87 4.36
C ALA A 19 -8.17 2.66 5.61
N ALA A 20 -7.76 3.91 5.45
CA ALA A 20 -7.32 4.76 6.55
C ALA A 20 -8.41 4.97 7.61
N ARG A 21 -9.69 4.85 7.24
CA ARG A 21 -10.81 4.98 8.19
C ARG A 21 -10.84 3.84 9.21
N ARG A 22 -10.26 2.70 8.86
CA ARG A 22 -10.28 1.49 9.69
C ARG A 22 -8.92 1.13 10.26
N LEU A 23 -7.91 1.94 9.99
CA LEU A 23 -6.52 1.69 10.36
C LEU A 23 -5.95 2.90 11.07
N ASP A 24 -4.78 2.71 11.69
CA ASP A 24 -4.04 3.81 12.30
C ASP A 24 -3.05 4.38 11.29
N VAL A 25 -3.04 5.70 11.16
CA VAL A 25 -2.05 6.41 10.37
C VAL A 25 -0.81 6.57 11.24
N ALA A 26 0.20 5.73 10.99
CA ALA A 26 1.43 5.73 11.78
C ALA A 26 2.42 6.80 11.34
N ALA A 27 2.35 7.23 10.08
CA ALA A 27 3.16 8.32 9.56
C ALA A 27 2.40 9.00 8.42
N ASP A 28 2.49 10.32 8.35
CA ASP A 28 1.86 11.13 7.30
C ASP A 28 2.70 12.39 7.09
N SER A 29 3.60 12.33 6.13
CA SER A 29 4.49 13.43 5.80
C SER A 29 4.66 13.55 4.29
N THR A 30 5.49 14.47 3.83
CA THR A 30 5.82 14.62 2.42
C THR A 30 6.74 13.51 1.90
N SER A 31 7.33 12.72 2.80
CA SER A 31 8.26 11.65 2.46
C SER A 31 7.73 10.25 2.71
N GLU A 32 6.69 10.09 3.55
CA GLU A 32 6.09 8.77 3.80
C GLU A 32 4.67 8.87 4.33
N TYR A 33 3.90 7.82 4.04
CA TYR A 33 2.56 7.61 4.57
C TYR A 33 2.44 6.13 4.93
N VAL A 34 2.14 5.83 6.21
CA VAL A 34 2.16 4.45 6.72
C VAL A 34 0.86 4.16 7.45
N LEU A 35 0.23 3.04 7.10
CA LEU A 35 -0.96 2.55 7.75
C LEU A 35 -0.66 1.24 8.48
N LYS A 36 -1.10 1.14 9.73
CA LYS A 36 -0.98 -0.06 10.57
C LYS A 36 -2.35 -0.47 11.09
N THR A 37 -2.49 -1.75 11.45
CA THR A 37 -3.71 -2.24 12.06
C THR A 37 -3.89 -1.63 13.45
N ARG A 38 -5.14 -1.52 13.91
CA ARG A 38 -5.46 -1.07 15.27
C ARG A 38 -5.30 -2.18 16.28
N SER A 39 -5.48 -3.41 15.85
CA SER A 39 -5.36 -4.58 16.72
C SER A 39 -3.91 -5.07 16.75
N PRO A 40 -3.49 -5.71 17.86
CA PRO A 40 -2.18 -6.37 17.89
C PRO A 40 -2.10 -7.47 16.83
N SER A 41 -0.87 -7.72 16.34
CA SER A 41 -0.64 -8.81 15.41
C SER A 41 -1.02 -10.15 16.04
N PRO A 42 -1.67 -11.06 15.27
CA PRO A 42 -1.93 -12.42 15.74
C PRO A 42 -0.68 -13.31 15.74
N PHE A 43 0.42 -12.84 15.16
CA PHE A 43 1.63 -13.64 15.03
C PHE A 43 2.55 -13.45 16.26
N PRO A 44 2.94 -14.55 16.94
CA PRO A 44 3.75 -14.45 18.18
C PRO A 44 5.08 -13.72 17.99
N GLN A 45 5.70 -13.85 16.81
CA GLN A 45 6.98 -13.19 16.53
C GLN A 45 6.89 -11.68 16.52
N HIS A 46 5.70 -11.11 16.38
CA HIS A 46 5.50 -9.67 16.39
C HIS A 46 5.32 -9.10 17.80
N LYS A 47 5.28 -9.94 18.82
CA LYS A 47 5.21 -9.55 20.25
C LYS A 47 4.10 -8.53 20.55
N GLY A 48 2.95 -8.66 19.88
CA GLY A 48 1.80 -7.77 20.10
C GLY A 48 1.85 -6.45 19.35
N HIS A 49 2.90 -6.18 18.58
CA HIS A 49 2.93 -4.98 17.74
C HIS A 49 1.91 -5.09 16.60
N PRO A 50 1.26 -3.97 16.22
CA PRO A 50 0.33 -3.98 15.10
C PRO A 50 1.02 -4.39 13.79
N LEU A 51 0.22 -4.96 12.87
CA LEU A 51 0.71 -5.28 11.54
C LEU A 51 0.80 -4.02 10.67
N ASP A 52 1.84 -3.93 9.86
CA ASP A 52 1.88 -2.97 8.76
C ASP A 52 0.88 -3.41 7.70
N PHE A 53 -0.04 -2.51 7.32
CA PHE A 53 -1.00 -2.80 6.26
C PHE A 53 -0.50 -2.29 4.91
N ALA A 54 -0.12 -1.03 4.85
CA ALA A 54 0.32 -0.39 3.62
C ALA A 54 1.23 0.79 3.92
N SER A 55 2.07 1.14 2.94
CA SER A 55 2.90 2.34 3.04
C SER A 55 3.22 2.91 1.66
N VAL A 56 3.49 4.21 1.62
CA VAL A 56 4.08 4.88 0.48
C VAL A 56 5.29 5.64 1.00
N ARG A 57 6.45 5.42 0.39
CA ARG A 57 7.69 6.07 0.80
C ARG A 57 8.43 6.65 -0.38
N VAL A 58 8.93 7.87 -0.18
CA VAL A 58 9.80 8.52 -1.16
C VAL A 58 11.22 8.01 -0.96
N GLY A 59 11.79 7.37 -1.99
CA GLY A 59 13.17 6.94 -2.01
C GLY A 59 14.04 7.86 -2.84
N LYS A 60 15.27 7.43 -3.11
CA LYS A 60 16.21 8.22 -3.91
C LYS A 60 15.91 8.16 -5.40
N ALA A 61 15.43 7.00 -5.88
CA ALA A 61 15.24 6.75 -7.29
C ALA A 61 13.77 6.61 -7.69
N TYR A 62 12.86 6.39 -6.73
CA TYR A 62 11.43 6.19 -7.01
C TYR A 62 10.63 6.34 -5.72
N VAL A 63 9.30 6.43 -5.89
CA VAL A 63 8.34 6.34 -4.78
C VAL A 63 7.81 4.91 -4.77
N SER A 64 7.85 4.27 -3.61
CA SER A 64 7.44 2.89 -3.46
C SER A 64 6.13 2.79 -2.68
N LEU A 65 5.14 2.10 -3.26
CA LEU A 65 3.89 1.75 -2.59
C LEU A 65 3.98 0.28 -2.19
N HIS A 66 3.85 0.00 -0.90
CA HIS A 66 3.90 -1.35 -0.36
C HIS A 66 2.53 -1.73 0.19
N LEU A 67 2.06 -2.93 -0.13
CA LEU A 67 0.76 -3.43 0.32
C LEU A 67 0.97 -4.83 0.90
N MET A 68 1.06 -4.93 2.22
CA MET A 68 1.40 -6.18 2.91
C MET A 68 0.43 -7.33 2.62
N PRO A 69 -0.90 -7.11 2.52
CA PRO A 69 -1.81 -8.22 2.26
C PRO A 69 -1.51 -9.00 0.98
N ILE A 70 -1.02 -8.36 -0.07
CA ILE A 70 -0.70 -9.08 -1.31
C ILE A 70 0.55 -9.96 -1.16
N TYR A 71 1.44 -9.61 -0.25
CA TYR A 71 2.59 -10.47 0.07
C TYR A 71 2.13 -11.76 0.75
N MET A 72 1.16 -11.63 1.66
CA MET A 72 0.64 -12.76 2.43
C MET A 72 -0.40 -13.57 1.66
N SER A 73 -1.08 -12.95 0.70
CA SER A 73 -2.15 -13.56 -0.10
C SER A 73 -1.96 -13.24 -1.57
N PRO A 74 -1.06 -13.96 -2.26
CA PRO A 74 -0.77 -13.68 -3.67
C PRO A 74 -1.98 -13.80 -4.60
N THR A 75 -3.04 -14.50 -4.18
CA THR A 75 -4.28 -14.60 -4.97
C THR A 75 -4.95 -13.25 -5.18
N LEU A 76 -4.70 -12.27 -4.30
CA LEU A 76 -5.19 -10.89 -4.49
C LEU A 76 -4.66 -10.24 -5.76
N MET A 77 -3.51 -10.73 -6.25
CA MET A 77 -2.89 -10.21 -7.47
C MET A 77 -3.49 -10.78 -8.75
N LYS A 78 -4.41 -11.73 -8.63
CA LYS A 78 -5.02 -12.36 -9.79
C LYS A 78 -5.82 -11.32 -10.56
N GLY A 79 -5.54 -11.21 -11.85
CA GLY A 79 -6.25 -10.27 -12.72
C GLY A 79 -5.71 -8.85 -12.74
N ILE A 80 -4.60 -8.55 -12.08
CA ILE A 80 -4.01 -7.21 -12.20
C ILE A 80 -3.52 -6.98 -13.62
N SER A 81 -3.54 -5.72 -14.04
CA SER A 81 -3.12 -5.33 -15.39
C SER A 81 -1.62 -5.52 -15.60
N LYS A 82 -1.22 -5.68 -16.85
CA LYS A 82 0.20 -5.72 -17.21
C LYS A 82 0.89 -4.40 -16.86
N ALA A 83 0.19 -3.28 -17.01
CA ALA A 83 0.73 -1.97 -16.69
C ALA A 83 1.08 -1.85 -15.20
N LEU A 84 0.21 -2.34 -14.31
CA LEU A 84 0.50 -2.34 -12.88
C LEU A 84 1.59 -3.35 -12.54
N LYS A 85 1.56 -4.52 -13.15
CA LYS A 85 2.56 -5.57 -12.92
C LYS A 85 3.97 -5.10 -13.27
N ARG A 86 4.12 -4.26 -14.28
CA ARG A 86 5.42 -3.69 -14.67
C ARG A 86 6.01 -2.78 -13.59
N ARG A 87 5.18 -2.26 -12.69
CA ARG A 87 5.64 -1.40 -11.59
C ARG A 87 6.10 -2.20 -10.39
N MET A 88 5.85 -3.51 -10.36
CA MET A 88 6.23 -4.33 -9.22
C MET A 88 7.72 -4.54 -9.13
N GLN A 89 8.21 -4.47 -7.89
CA GLN A 89 9.52 -4.95 -7.52
C GLN A 89 9.34 -5.84 -6.29
N GLY A 90 9.71 -7.12 -6.42
CA GLY A 90 9.40 -8.10 -5.39
C GLY A 90 7.92 -8.49 -5.42
N LYS A 91 7.36 -8.87 -4.28
CA LYS A 91 6.04 -9.49 -4.19
C LYS A 91 4.92 -8.55 -3.71
N SER A 92 5.27 -7.38 -3.19
CA SER A 92 4.27 -6.51 -2.55
C SER A 92 4.52 -5.02 -2.76
N CYS A 93 5.52 -4.65 -3.54
CA CYS A 93 5.88 -3.26 -3.78
C CYS A 93 5.65 -2.87 -5.24
N PHE A 94 5.17 -1.64 -5.43
CA PHE A 94 5.02 -1.01 -6.73
C PHE A 94 5.82 0.29 -6.74
N ASN A 95 6.69 0.47 -7.74
CA ASN A 95 7.58 1.63 -7.82
C ASN A 95 7.14 2.59 -8.91
N PHE A 96 7.13 3.88 -8.58
CA PHE A 96 6.69 4.93 -9.49
C PHE A 96 7.72 6.06 -9.51
N THR A 97 8.05 6.54 -10.71
CA THR A 97 8.91 7.70 -10.89
C THR A 97 8.14 8.94 -11.31
N THR A 98 6.89 8.76 -11.73
CA THR A 98 5.98 9.83 -12.13
C THR A 98 4.61 9.57 -11.54
N VAL A 99 3.75 10.60 -11.54
CA VAL A 99 2.36 10.44 -11.10
C VAL A 99 1.69 9.39 -12.00
N PRO A 100 1.12 8.31 -11.41
CA PRO A 100 0.50 7.25 -12.20
C PRO A 100 -0.75 7.74 -12.92
N ALA A 101 -1.07 7.08 -14.03
CA ALA A 101 -2.32 7.32 -14.73
C ALA A 101 -3.50 6.95 -13.84
N LEU A 102 -4.65 7.58 -14.07
CA LEU A 102 -5.85 7.39 -13.26
C LEU A 102 -6.29 5.92 -13.23
N GLU A 103 -6.13 5.19 -14.32
CA GLU A 103 -6.46 3.76 -14.39
C GLU A 103 -5.66 2.94 -13.38
N LEU A 104 -4.37 3.25 -13.22
CA LEU A 104 -3.52 2.56 -12.25
C LEU A 104 -3.91 2.93 -10.81
N ILE A 105 -4.24 4.18 -10.58
CA ILE A 105 -4.71 4.62 -9.26
C ILE A 105 -5.99 3.89 -8.88
N ARG A 106 -6.95 3.79 -9.80
CA ARG A 106 -8.20 3.06 -9.57
C ARG A 106 -7.97 1.58 -9.31
N GLU A 107 -7.03 0.98 -10.05
CA GLU A 107 -6.67 -0.42 -9.87
C GLU A 107 -6.03 -0.65 -8.50
N LEU A 108 -5.15 0.24 -8.06
CA LEU A 108 -4.55 0.19 -6.73
C LEU A 108 -5.60 0.37 -5.63
N GLN A 109 -6.60 1.24 -5.84
CA GLN A 109 -7.71 1.41 -4.90
C GLN A 109 -8.51 0.11 -4.76
N ALA A 110 -8.85 -0.53 -5.87
CA ALA A 110 -9.60 -1.78 -5.86
C ALA A 110 -8.79 -2.89 -5.16
N LEU A 111 -7.49 -2.96 -5.42
CA LEU A 111 -6.61 -3.93 -4.79
C LEU A 111 -6.51 -3.67 -3.27
N THR A 112 -6.43 -2.42 -2.87
CA THR A 112 -6.39 -2.03 -1.46
C THR A 112 -7.70 -2.40 -0.75
N GLU A 113 -8.85 -2.17 -1.37
CA GLU A 113 -10.15 -2.51 -0.81
C GLU A 113 -10.31 -4.04 -0.67
N ALA A 114 -9.87 -4.81 -1.65
CA ALA A 114 -9.89 -6.26 -1.58
C ALA A 114 -8.96 -6.76 -0.46
N SER A 115 -7.81 -6.14 -0.30
CA SER A 115 -6.86 -6.45 0.77
C SER A 115 -7.45 -6.16 2.14
N LEU A 116 -8.12 -5.03 2.28
CA LEU A 116 -8.76 -4.63 3.53
C LEU A 116 -9.88 -5.61 3.90
N ALA A 117 -10.71 -6.01 2.91
CA ALA A 117 -11.78 -6.96 3.12
C ALA A 117 -11.24 -8.32 3.59
N GLU A 118 -10.14 -8.78 3.00
CA GLU A 118 -9.54 -10.05 3.40
C GLU A 118 -9.04 -10.01 4.83
N TRP A 119 -8.36 -8.94 5.24
CA TRP A 119 -7.87 -8.81 6.61
C TRP A 119 -9.00 -8.60 7.61
N ALA A 120 -10.08 -7.94 7.21
CA ALA A 120 -11.27 -7.81 8.05
C ALA A 120 -11.89 -9.19 8.30
N GLU A 121 -12.00 -10.02 7.26
CA GLU A 121 -12.52 -11.38 7.37
C GLU A 121 -11.66 -12.23 8.29
N LYS A 122 -10.35 -12.07 8.24
CA LYS A 122 -9.39 -12.76 9.12
C LYS A 122 -9.33 -12.18 10.52
N LYS A 123 -10.02 -11.07 10.76
CA LYS A 123 -10.02 -10.35 12.04
C LYS A 123 -8.64 -9.83 12.45
N TRP A 124 -7.89 -9.37 11.46
CA TRP A 124 -6.55 -8.83 11.67
C TRP A 124 -6.49 -7.30 11.73
N LEU A 125 -7.61 -6.62 11.51
CA LEU A 125 -7.67 -5.15 11.54
C LEU A 125 -7.70 -4.61 12.97
#